data_dfd7a8d379e949c09dba941e61b88f41
#
_entry.id   dfd7a8d379e949c09dba941e61b88f41
#
_cell.length_a   1.000
_cell.length_b   1.000
_cell.length_c   1.000
_cell.angle_alpha   90.00
_cell.angle_beta   90.00
_cell.angle_gamma   90.00
#
_symmetry.space_group_name_H-M   'P 1'
#
loop_
_entity.id
_entity.type
_entity.pdbx_description
1 polymer ?
#
loop_
_entity_poly.entity_id
_entity_poly.type
_entity_poly.pdbx_seq_one_letter_code
_entity_poly.pdbx_strand_id
1 'polypeptide(L)'
;NNMYLIDYHIHSNNSFDSKETVLSVCKAAIEKGIKEICFTEHFSVKEGIKSYGFLNLKKYSDEIKECREIFKDKLTIRAGIEICEPHENEEELRLILENIPFDFILGSVHNFDYNIGLAAYMSTHSKKESYSRYFEEVNKVCTSPYIDVVAHLDLMKRYAFNTHGNYDFNDYKEKIEEVLKNIIKSGKGIEVNTSTLRGMVNETMPSNDILKMYYDLGGEIITVGSDAHKVEDVGADIKESIEVLKNIGFKNIYKFKNRQAIPVEI
;
A
#
# COMPACT_ATOMS: atom_id res chain seq x y z
N ASN A 1 26.61 5.06 8.01
CA ASN A 1 25.69 3.92 8.01
C ASN A 1 24.80 3.99 6.76
N ASN A 2 25.11 3.14 5.79
CA ASN A 2 24.27 3.00 4.59
C ASN A 2 23.00 2.26 4.96
N MET A 3 21.89 3.01 5.13
CA MET A 3 20.57 2.46 5.32
C MET A 3 20.16 1.65 4.07
N TYR A 4 19.59 0.47 4.27
CA TYR A 4 19.02 -0.33 3.18
C TYR A 4 17.65 0.24 2.83
N LEU A 5 17.64 1.19 1.88
CA LEU A 5 16.40 1.86 1.47
C LEU A 5 15.59 0.97 0.54
N ILE A 6 14.32 0.84 0.85
CA ILE A 6 13.35 0.05 0.06
C ILE A 6 12.08 0.86 -0.17
N ASP A 7 11.41 0.60 -1.29
CA ASP A 7 10.13 1.22 -1.61
C ASP A 7 9.16 0.15 -2.08
N TYR A 8 8.15 -0.14 -1.27
CA TYR A 8 7.21 -1.25 -1.48
C TYR A 8 5.83 -0.79 -1.95
N HIS A 9 5.72 0.37 -2.62
CA HIS A 9 4.46 0.78 -3.22
C HIS A 9 4.75 1.71 -4.41
N ILE A 10 4.78 1.13 -5.61
CA ILE A 10 5.15 1.86 -6.84
C ILE A 10 4.26 1.37 -7.99
N HIS A 11 3.83 2.30 -8.82
CA HIS A 11 3.06 2.03 -10.03
C HIS A 11 3.85 2.40 -11.28
N SER A 12 3.74 1.54 -12.29
CA SER A 12 4.22 1.81 -13.64
C SER A 12 3.02 1.94 -14.58
N ASN A 13 3.29 2.01 -15.89
CA ASN A 13 2.24 2.03 -16.91
C ASN A 13 1.46 0.70 -17.04
N ASN A 14 1.77 -0.28 -16.21
CA ASN A 14 0.93 -1.45 -15.99
C ASN A 14 -0.30 -1.13 -15.12
N SER A 15 -0.32 0.04 -14.49
CA SER A 15 -1.49 0.63 -13.83
C SER A 15 -2.09 1.72 -14.73
N PHE A 16 -3.43 1.87 -14.69
CA PHE A 16 -4.14 2.81 -15.56
C PHE A 16 -3.76 4.28 -15.33
N ASP A 17 -3.24 4.61 -14.16
CA ASP A 17 -3.00 5.97 -13.70
C ASP A 17 -1.51 6.37 -13.63
N SER A 18 -0.62 5.57 -14.22
CA SER A 18 0.78 5.93 -14.37
C SER A 18 1.25 5.79 -15.82
N LYS A 19 2.17 6.65 -16.23
CA LYS A 19 2.78 6.64 -17.58
C LYS A 19 4.21 6.13 -17.56
N GLU A 20 4.76 5.86 -16.38
CA GLU A 20 6.14 5.46 -16.22
C GLU A 20 6.37 4.02 -16.64
N THR A 21 7.47 3.76 -17.34
CA THR A 21 7.85 2.39 -17.65
C THR A 21 8.49 1.72 -16.44
N VAL A 22 8.44 0.40 -16.39
CA VAL A 22 9.17 -0.37 -15.36
C VAL A 22 10.65 0.01 -15.41
N LEU A 23 11.22 0.12 -16.61
CA LEU A 23 12.63 0.50 -16.81
C LEU A 23 12.95 1.89 -16.22
N SER A 24 12.14 2.90 -16.48
CA SER A 24 12.38 4.26 -15.98
C SER A 24 12.29 4.33 -14.45
N VAL A 25 11.37 3.58 -13.85
CA VAL A 25 11.25 3.49 -12.39
C VAL A 25 12.50 2.85 -11.79
N CYS A 26 12.99 1.76 -12.36
CA CYS A 26 14.20 1.09 -11.89
C CYS A 26 15.41 2.02 -11.94
N LYS A 27 15.58 2.78 -13.03
CA LYS A 27 16.67 3.77 -13.17
C LYS A 27 16.56 4.85 -12.10
N ALA A 28 15.36 5.39 -11.87
CA ALA A 28 15.13 6.40 -10.85
C ALA A 28 15.45 5.87 -9.43
N ALA A 29 15.06 4.65 -9.13
CA ALA A 29 15.36 4.02 -7.84
C ALA A 29 16.88 3.91 -7.61
N ILE A 30 17.63 3.47 -8.62
CA ILE A 30 19.08 3.34 -8.54
C ILE A 30 19.74 4.71 -8.31
N GLU A 31 19.34 5.73 -9.06
CA GLU A 31 19.85 7.09 -8.93
C GLU A 31 19.64 7.66 -7.53
N LYS A 32 18.55 7.29 -6.89
CA LYS A 32 18.19 7.76 -5.54
C LYS A 32 18.76 6.90 -4.41
N GLY A 33 19.55 5.89 -4.75
CA GLY A 33 20.21 5.02 -3.77
C GLY A 33 19.27 3.98 -3.14
N ILE A 34 18.14 3.71 -3.75
CA ILE A 34 17.20 2.68 -3.28
C ILE A 34 17.74 1.31 -3.71
N LYS A 35 17.71 0.36 -2.80
CA LYS A 35 18.32 -0.98 -3.00
C LYS A 35 17.32 -2.05 -3.39
N GLU A 36 16.07 -1.86 -3.03
CA GLU A 36 15.00 -2.81 -3.34
C GLU A 36 13.70 -2.07 -3.58
N ILE A 37 13.00 -2.45 -4.64
CA ILE A 37 11.67 -1.91 -4.95
C ILE A 37 10.68 -3.05 -5.19
N CYS A 38 9.41 -2.78 -4.91
CA CYS A 38 8.32 -3.66 -5.26
C CYS A 38 7.29 -2.88 -6.07
N PHE A 39 7.05 -3.30 -7.30
CA PHE A 39 5.91 -2.81 -8.06
C PHE A 39 4.64 -3.38 -7.45
N THR A 40 3.61 -2.54 -7.31
CA THR A 40 2.33 -2.92 -6.73
C THR A 40 1.22 -2.37 -7.62
N GLU A 41 1.12 -2.91 -8.83
CA GLU A 41 0.17 -2.41 -9.82
C GLU A 41 -1.28 -2.60 -9.38
N HIS A 42 -2.13 -1.67 -9.79
CA HIS A 42 -3.56 -1.71 -9.48
C HIS A 42 -4.23 -2.93 -10.10
N PHE A 43 -5.07 -3.58 -9.30
CA PHE A 43 -5.90 -4.69 -9.73
C PHE A 43 -7.25 -4.65 -9.00
N SER A 44 -8.33 -4.89 -9.71
CA SER A 44 -9.68 -4.94 -9.12
C SER A 44 -10.39 -6.22 -9.53
N VAL A 45 -11.19 -6.74 -8.61
CA VAL A 45 -11.99 -7.95 -8.81
C VAL A 45 -13.43 -7.65 -9.25
N LYS A 46 -13.78 -6.37 -9.36
CA LYS A 46 -15.12 -5.90 -9.76
C LYS A 46 -15.12 -5.23 -11.12
N GLU A 47 -16.06 -5.61 -11.99
CA GLU A 47 -16.30 -4.90 -13.25
C GLU A 47 -16.71 -3.43 -12.99
N GLY A 48 -16.42 -2.55 -13.96
CA GLY A 48 -16.80 -1.15 -13.91
C GLY A 48 -15.83 -0.23 -13.19
N ILE A 49 -14.78 -0.77 -12.57
CA ILE A 49 -13.68 -0.01 -11.99
C ILE A 49 -12.55 0.06 -13.03
N LYS A 50 -11.88 1.22 -13.14
CA LYS A 50 -10.82 1.45 -14.15
C LYS A 50 -9.69 0.43 -14.09
N SER A 51 -9.36 -0.06 -12.91
CA SER A 51 -8.33 -1.08 -12.70
C SER A 51 -8.79 -2.51 -13.01
N TYR A 52 -10.08 -2.72 -13.28
CA TYR A 52 -10.56 -4.04 -13.65
C TYR A 52 -10.18 -4.37 -15.09
N GLY A 53 -9.46 -5.47 -15.26
CA GLY A 53 -9.04 -5.93 -16.59
C GLY A 53 -7.96 -5.10 -17.28
N PHE A 54 -7.42 -4.08 -16.61
CA PHE A 54 -6.36 -3.24 -17.19
C PHE A 54 -5.00 -3.92 -17.16
N LEU A 55 -4.64 -4.55 -16.05
CA LEU A 55 -3.32 -5.17 -15.87
C LEU A 55 -3.16 -6.38 -16.79
N ASN A 56 -2.20 -6.29 -17.71
CA ASN A 56 -1.77 -7.43 -18.53
C ASN A 56 -0.65 -8.16 -17.80
N LEU A 57 -0.98 -9.28 -17.19
CA LEU A 57 -0.08 -10.03 -16.33
C LEU A 57 1.16 -10.54 -17.05
N LYS A 58 1.01 -10.98 -18.31
CA LYS A 58 2.15 -11.45 -19.12
C LYS A 58 3.13 -10.31 -19.41
N LYS A 59 2.62 -9.17 -19.87
CA LYS A 59 3.44 -7.97 -20.14
C LYS A 59 4.18 -7.53 -18.88
N TYR A 60 3.48 -7.44 -17.76
CA TYR A 60 4.03 -7.06 -16.46
C TYR A 60 5.14 -8.02 -16.04
N SER A 61 4.86 -9.32 -16.06
CA SER A 61 5.83 -10.36 -15.69
C SER A 61 7.06 -10.32 -16.57
N ASP A 62 6.91 -10.16 -17.90
CA ASP A 62 8.02 -10.08 -18.84
C ASP A 62 8.89 -8.84 -18.58
N GLU A 63 8.28 -7.69 -18.32
CA GLU A 63 9.00 -6.45 -18.02
C GLU A 63 9.80 -6.54 -16.71
N ILE A 64 9.22 -7.13 -15.68
CA ILE A 64 9.92 -7.36 -14.40
C ILE A 64 11.13 -8.28 -14.62
N LYS A 65 10.93 -9.38 -15.35
CA LYS A 65 11.99 -10.35 -15.63
C LYS A 65 13.15 -9.71 -16.40
N GLU A 66 12.82 -8.91 -17.41
CA GLU A 66 13.83 -8.20 -18.21
C GLU A 66 14.63 -7.21 -17.35
N CYS A 67 13.95 -6.40 -16.53
CA CYS A 67 14.62 -5.44 -15.67
C CYS A 67 15.44 -6.10 -14.57
N ARG A 68 15.02 -7.26 -14.07
CA ARG A 68 15.84 -8.06 -13.13
C ARG A 68 17.17 -8.44 -13.75
N GLU A 69 17.22 -8.81 -15.02
CA GLU A 69 18.46 -9.13 -15.72
C GLU A 69 19.32 -7.89 -15.95
N ILE A 70 18.71 -6.78 -16.38
CA ILE A 70 19.45 -5.55 -16.66
C ILE A 70 20.10 -4.99 -15.39
N PHE A 71 19.42 -5.03 -14.26
CA PHE A 71 19.84 -4.35 -13.03
C PHE A 71 20.22 -5.31 -11.88
N LYS A 72 20.50 -6.56 -12.18
CA LYS A 72 20.71 -7.63 -11.18
C LYS A 72 21.73 -7.31 -10.07
N ASP A 73 22.76 -6.55 -10.40
CA ASP A 73 23.83 -6.19 -9.45
C ASP A 73 23.59 -4.82 -8.78
N LYS A 74 22.51 -4.13 -9.13
CA LYS A 74 22.27 -2.76 -8.68
C LYS A 74 20.98 -2.58 -7.92
N LEU A 75 19.96 -3.39 -8.21
CA LEU A 75 18.61 -3.21 -7.68
C LEU A 75 17.92 -4.56 -7.55
N THR A 76 17.33 -4.82 -6.38
CA THR A 76 16.43 -5.94 -6.21
C THR A 76 15.02 -5.49 -6.59
N ILE A 77 14.38 -6.22 -7.52
CA ILE A 77 13.06 -5.88 -8.07
C ILE A 77 12.07 -6.98 -7.71
N ARG A 78 11.01 -6.60 -6.99
CA ARG A 78 9.94 -7.50 -6.58
C ARG A 78 8.69 -7.26 -7.42
N ALA A 79 7.97 -8.34 -7.69
CA ALA A 79 6.70 -8.29 -8.40
C ALA A 79 5.57 -8.38 -7.38
N GLY A 80 4.86 -7.27 -7.18
CA GLY A 80 3.71 -7.19 -6.30
C GLY A 80 2.46 -6.73 -7.03
N ILE A 81 1.41 -6.57 -6.26
CA ILE A 81 0.09 -6.15 -6.74
C ILE A 81 -0.64 -5.41 -5.62
N GLU A 82 -1.40 -4.39 -5.97
CA GLU A 82 -2.33 -3.71 -5.06
C GLU A 82 -3.76 -4.05 -5.46
N ILE A 83 -4.43 -4.82 -4.63
CA ILE A 83 -5.78 -5.31 -4.91
C ILE A 83 -6.81 -4.44 -4.22
N CYS A 84 -7.72 -3.86 -5.01
CA CYS A 84 -8.84 -3.11 -4.49
C CYS A 84 -9.93 -4.07 -4.02
N GLU A 85 -10.38 -3.90 -2.77
CA GLU A 85 -11.48 -4.67 -2.16
C GLU A 85 -11.40 -6.18 -2.45
N PRO A 86 -10.32 -6.85 -2.02
CA PRO A 86 -10.10 -8.28 -2.32
C PRO A 86 -11.19 -9.20 -1.78
N HIS A 87 -11.92 -8.76 -0.76
CA HIS A 87 -13.00 -9.52 -0.13
C HIS A 87 -14.27 -9.60 -0.98
N GLU A 88 -14.38 -8.82 -2.04
CA GLU A 88 -15.63 -8.73 -2.81
C GLU A 88 -15.77 -9.77 -3.92
N ASN A 89 -14.67 -10.40 -4.34
CA ASN A 89 -14.68 -11.53 -5.27
C ASN A 89 -13.45 -12.40 -5.07
N GLU A 90 -13.46 -13.20 -4.02
CA GLU A 90 -12.33 -14.05 -3.64
C GLU A 90 -12.06 -15.15 -4.67
N GLU A 91 -13.08 -15.64 -5.33
CA GLU A 91 -12.92 -16.70 -6.33
C GLU A 91 -12.10 -16.26 -7.54
N GLU A 92 -12.38 -15.05 -8.08
CA GLU A 92 -11.59 -14.50 -9.18
C GLU A 92 -10.16 -14.25 -8.75
N LEU A 93 -9.98 -13.74 -7.53
CA LEU A 93 -8.67 -13.49 -6.96
C LEU A 93 -7.86 -14.77 -6.78
N ARG A 94 -8.49 -15.83 -6.28
CA ARG A 94 -7.86 -17.15 -6.11
C ARG A 94 -7.31 -17.68 -7.44
N LEU A 95 -8.10 -17.62 -8.50
CA LEU A 95 -7.70 -18.10 -9.82
C LEU A 95 -6.47 -17.38 -10.37
N ILE A 96 -6.37 -16.07 -10.13
CA ILE A 96 -5.22 -15.28 -10.57
C ILE A 96 -3.99 -15.60 -9.74
N LEU A 97 -4.12 -15.65 -8.41
CA LEU A 97 -3.01 -15.85 -7.50
C LEU A 97 -2.43 -17.27 -7.56
N GLU A 98 -3.22 -18.27 -7.93
CA GLU A 98 -2.72 -19.63 -8.12
C GLU A 98 -1.77 -19.76 -9.31
N ASN A 99 -1.88 -18.88 -10.28
CA ASN A 99 -1.14 -18.97 -11.54
C ASN A 99 0.05 -18.01 -11.64
N ILE A 100 0.20 -17.06 -10.71
CA ILE A 100 1.23 -16.03 -10.78
C ILE A 100 1.97 -15.94 -9.45
N PRO A 101 3.31 -16.11 -9.47
CA PRO A 101 4.12 -16.04 -8.26
C PRO A 101 4.43 -14.59 -7.87
N PHE A 102 3.50 -13.92 -7.19
CA PHE A 102 3.77 -12.61 -6.61
C PHE A 102 4.69 -12.71 -5.39
N ASP A 103 5.52 -11.69 -5.21
CA ASP A 103 6.35 -11.54 -4.01
C ASP A 103 5.58 -10.91 -2.86
N PHE A 104 4.62 -10.03 -3.18
CA PHE A 104 3.96 -9.15 -2.20
C PHE A 104 2.58 -8.72 -2.67
N ILE A 105 1.60 -8.72 -1.76
CA ILE A 105 0.23 -8.33 -2.08
C ILE A 105 -0.28 -7.32 -1.07
N LEU A 106 -0.58 -6.10 -1.55
CA LEU A 106 -1.29 -5.07 -0.80
C LEU A 106 -2.79 -5.23 -0.99
N GLY A 107 -3.54 -5.10 0.10
CA GLY A 107 -5.00 -4.97 0.05
C GLY A 107 -5.42 -3.54 0.34
N SER A 108 -6.34 -2.98 -0.42
CA SER A 108 -6.75 -1.59 -0.31
C SER A 108 -8.26 -1.41 -0.39
N VAL A 109 -8.73 -0.25 0.07
CA VAL A 109 -10.12 0.20 -0.09
C VAL A 109 -10.12 1.50 -0.86
N HIS A 110 -10.62 1.47 -2.10
CA HIS A 110 -10.81 2.65 -2.95
C HIS A 110 -12.27 2.91 -3.26
N ASN A 111 -13.13 1.90 -3.10
CA ASN A 111 -14.54 1.97 -3.46
C ASN A 111 -15.39 1.23 -2.43
N PHE A 112 -16.64 1.68 -2.31
CA PHE A 112 -17.68 0.97 -1.55
C PHE A 112 -18.71 0.38 -2.50
N ASP A 113 -19.31 -0.74 -2.10
CA ASP A 113 -20.37 -1.41 -2.84
C ASP A 113 -20.04 -1.56 -4.34
N TYR A 114 -20.96 -1.27 -5.23
CA TYR A 114 -20.74 -1.33 -6.67
C TYR A 114 -20.15 -0.02 -7.21
N ASN A 115 -18.82 0.16 -7.08
CA ASN A 115 -18.10 1.24 -7.74
C ASN A 115 -18.33 2.65 -7.19
N ILE A 116 -18.75 2.78 -5.94
CA ILE A 116 -18.85 4.09 -5.31
C ILE A 116 -17.48 4.46 -4.77
N GLY A 117 -16.78 5.36 -5.48
CA GLY A 117 -15.47 5.87 -5.03
C GLY A 117 -15.59 6.62 -3.70
N LEU A 118 -14.49 6.68 -2.97
CA LEU A 118 -14.46 7.32 -1.64
C LEU A 118 -14.91 8.77 -1.69
N ALA A 119 -14.44 9.55 -2.68
CA ALA A 119 -14.87 10.95 -2.84
C ALA A 119 -16.35 11.08 -3.13
N ALA A 120 -16.91 10.21 -3.99
CA ALA A 120 -18.31 10.20 -4.32
C ALA A 120 -19.19 9.87 -3.12
N TYR A 121 -18.77 8.88 -2.33
CA TYR A 121 -19.49 8.52 -1.09
C TYR A 121 -19.54 9.70 -0.12
N MET A 122 -18.42 10.38 0.07
CA MET A 122 -18.32 11.53 0.96
C MET A 122 -19.19 12.72 0.53
N SER A 123 -19.41 12.87 -0.77
CA SER A 123 -20.24 13.97 -1.28
C SER A 123 -21.72 13.87 -0.87
N THR A 124 -22.17 12.68 -0.49
CA THR A 124 -23.56 12.39 -0.11
C THR A 124 -23.72 11.91 1.34
N HIS A 125 -22.65 11.81 2.09
CA HIS A 125 -22.66 11.33 3.47
C HIS A 125 -21.91 12.28 4.39
N SER A 126 -22.22 12.23 5.69
CA SER A 126 -21.51 13.03 6.68
C SER A 126 -20.07 12.55 6.85
N LYS A 127 -19.23 13.39 7.46
CA LYS A 127 -17.87 13.02 7.84
C LYS A 127 -17.83 11.75 8.69
N LYS A 128 -18.70 11.69 9.71
CA LYS A 128 -18.79 10.55 10.61
C LYS A 128 -19.20 9.27 9.88
N GLU A 129 -20.21 9.33 9.03
CA GLU A 129 -20.64 8.18 8.25
C GLU A 129 -19.53 7.69 7.30
N SER A 130 -18.86 8.64 6.63
CA SER A 130 -17.82 8.33 5.66
C SER A 130 -16.62 7.63 6.29
N TYR A 131 -16.08 8.16 7.39
CA TYR A 131 -14.95 7.54 8.08
C TYR A 131 -15.33 6.23 8.78
N SER A 132 -16.50 6.17 9.39
CA SER A 132 -17.01 4.93 10.02
C SER A 132 -17.13 3.81 9.00
N ARG A 133 -17.75 4.10 7.85
CA ARG A 133 -17.88 3.14 6.74
C ARG A 133 -16.50 2.70 6.23
N TYR A 134 -15.59 3.64 6.08
CA TYR A 134 -14.24 3.35 5.60
C TYR A 134 -13.51 2.34 6.50
N PHE A 135 -13.47 2.58 7.80
CA PHE A 135 -12.80 1.66 8.72
C PHE A 135 -13.51 0.30 8.82
N GLU A 136 -14.82 0.26 8.69
CA GLU A 136 -15.57 -1.01 8.60
C GLU A 136 -15.18 -1.80 7.35
N GLU A 137 -14.99 -1.12 6.22
CA GLU A 137 -14.56 -1.77 4.97
C GLU A 137 -13.12 -2.26 5.06
N VAL A 138 -12.22 -1.47 5.63
CA VAL A 138 -10.82 -1.88 5.88
C VAL A 138 -10.79 -3.14 6.74
N ASN A 139 -11.67 -3.24 7.75
CA ASN A 139 -11.77 -4.42 8.60
C ASN A 139 -12.11 -5.68 7.79
N LYS A 140 -12.90 -5.56 6.74
CA LYS A 140 -13.20 -6.68 5.84
C LYS A 140 -11.98 -7.07 5.00
N VAL A 141 -11.22 -6.09 4.52
CA VAL A 141 -9.99 -6.32 3.75
C VAL A 141 -8.95 -7.07 4.57
N CYS A 142 -8.77 -6.68 5.83
CA CYS A 142 -7.72 -7.26 6.68
C CYS A 142 -7.94 -8.74 7.03
N THR A 143 -9.13 -9.27 6.81
CA THR A 143 -9.42 -10.69 7.03
C THR A 143 -9.21 -11.53 5.76
N SER A 144 -8.91 -10.92 4.62
CA SER A 144 -8.66 -11.65 3.38
C SER A 144 -7.40 -12.53 3.50
N PRO A 145 -7.46 -13.82 3.14
CA PRO A 145 -6.28 -14.69 3.17
C PRO A 145 -5.29 -14.38 2.04
N TYR A 146 -5.66 -13.51 1.10
CA TYR A 146 -4.89 -13.25 -0.12
C TYR A 146 -3.97 -12.05 -0.03
N ILE A 147 -4.04 -11.26 1.04
CA ILE A 147 -3.16 -10.09 1.20
C ILE A 147 -2.07 -10.33 2.22
N ASP A 148 -0.99 -9.59 2.11
CA ASP A 148 0.13 -9.60 3.07
C ASP A 148 0.08 -8.39 3.99
N VAL A 149 -0.27 -7.24 3.44
CA VAL A 149 -0.22 -5.94 4.11
C VAL A 149 -1.43 -5.11 3.69
N VAL A 150 -2.00 -4.36 4.63
CA VAL A 150 -3.07 -3.40 4.37
C VAL A 150 -2.44 -2.07 3.95
N ALA A 151 -2.76 -1.62 2.73
CA ALA A 151 -2.26 -0.37 2.18
C ALA A 151 -2.95 0.83 2.82
N HIS A 152 -2.22 1.96 2.92
CA HIS A 152 -2.73 3.30 3.31
C HIS A 152 -4.01 3.26 4.15
N LEU A 153 -3.88 2.78 5.37
CA LEU A 153 -4.98 2.35 6.26
C LEU A 153 -6.03 3.44 6.56
N ASP A 154 -5.71 4.70 6.42
CA ASP A 154 -6.63 5.82 6.61
C ASP A 154 -6.78 6.68 5.34
N LEU A 155 -6.80 6.04 4.18
CA LEU A 155 -6.85 6.67 2.85
C LEU A 155 -8.00 7.67 2.70
N MET A 156 -9.11 7.48 3.39
CA MET A 156 -10.27 8.39 3.31
C MET A 156 -9.86 9.85 3.48
N LYS A 157 -8.87 10.15 4.33
CA LYS A 157 -8.43 11.52 4.57
C LYS A 157 -7.85 12.23 3.34
N ARG A 158 -7.25 11.49 2.40
CA ARG A 158 -6.79 12.07 1.12
C ARG A 158 -7.95 12.72 0.36
N TYR A 159 -9.10 12.06 0.35
CA TYR A 159 -10.28 12.53 -0.37
C TYR A 159 -11.12 13.50 0.46
N ALA A 160 -11.06 13.36 1.80
CA ALA A 160 -11.82 14.17 2.74
C ALA A 160 -11.24 15.57 2.97
N PHE A 161 -9.96 15.72 2.83
CA PHE A 161 -9.20 16.87 3.33
C PHE A 161 -9.79 18.21 2.89
N ASN A 162 -10.14 18.34 1.61
CA ASN A 162 -10.63 19.60 1.05
C ASN A 162 -12.09 19.89 1.38
N THR A 163 -12.89 18.89 1.79
CA THR A 163 -14.32 19.04 2.05
C THR A 163 -14.68 18.91 3.51
N HIS A 164 -14.09 17.94 4.21
CA HIS A 164 -14.40 17.62 5.61
C HIS A 164 -13.22 17.84 6.56
N GLY A 165 -12.06 18.20 6.02
CA GLY A 165 -10.82 18.26 6.80
C GLY A 165 -10.33 16.87 7.22
N ASN A 166 -9.26 16.85 8.01
CA ASN A 166 -8.75 15.60 8.58
C ASN A 166 -9.67 15.11 9.69
N TYR A 167 -9.63 13.81 9.96
CA TYR A 167 -10.39 13.21 11.07
C TYR A 167 -9.62 13.31 12.38
N ASP A 168 -10.34 13.24 13.50
CA ASP A 168 -9.75 13.10 14.83
C ASP A 168 -9.64 11.61 15.15
N PHE A 169 -8.42 11.15 15.42
CA PHE A 169 -8.14 9.76 15.77
C PHE A 169 -9.03 9.27 16.93
N ASN A 170 -9.28 10.11 17.94
CA ASN A 170 -10.06 9.73 19.11
C ASN A 170 -11.53 9.42 18.77
N ASP A 171 -12.06 10.00 17.71
CA ASP A 171 -13.44 9.74 17.28
C ASP A 171 -13.64 8.32 16.74
N TYR A 172 -12.58 7.68 16.25
CA TYR A 172 -12.61 6.37 15.62
C TYR A 172 -11.69 5.35 16.28
N LYS A 173 -11.15 5.69 17.45
CA LYS A 173 -10.14 4.91 18.14
C LYS A 173 -10.52 3.45 18.33
N GLU A 174 -11.76 3.18 18.75
CA GLU A 174 -12.24 1.82 18.96
C GLU A 174 -12.28 0.99 17.67
N LYS A 175 -12.77 1.59 16.58
CA LYS A 175 -12.82 0.94 15.27
C LYS A 175 -11.43 0.67 14.73
N ILE A 176 -10.53 1.63 14.87
CA ILE A 176 -9.14 1.51 14.43
C ILE A 176 -8.42 0.41 15.24
N GLU A 177 -8.63 0.37 16.55
CA GLU A 177 -8.06 -0.66 17.43
C GLU A 177 -8.52 -2.06 16.99
N GLU A 178 -9.81 -2.22 16.69
CA GLU A 178 -10.36 -3.48 16.20
C GLU A 178 -9.69 -3.93 14.90
N VAL A 179 -9.54 -3.00 13.93
CA VAL A 179 -8.87 -3.28 12.66
C VAL A 179 -7.43 -3.73 12.89
N LEU A 180 -6.68 -3.02 13.73
CA LEU A 180 -5.28 -3.33 14.01
C LEU A 180 -5.13 -4.69 14.72
N LYS A 181 -6.00 -4.99 15.66
CA LYS A 181 -6.03 -6.29 16.34
C LYS A 181 -6.29 -7.43 15.34
N ASN A 182 -7.20 -7.24 14.42
CA ASN A 182 -7.51 -8.23 13.38
C ASN A 182 -6.34 -8.42 12.41
N ILE A 183 -5.65 -7.35 12.04
CA ILE A 183 -4.45 -7.41 11.21
C ILE A 183 -3.37 -8.25 11.91
N ILE A 184 -3.08 -7.94 13.16
CA ILE A 184 -2.07 -8.66 13.96
C ILE A 184 -2.44 -10.13 14.12
N LYS A 185 -3.68 -10.41 14.51
CA LYS A 185 -4.18 -11.77 14.68
C LYS A 185 -4.09 -12.60 13.40
N SER A 186 -4.28 -11.98 12.26
CA SER A 186 -4.22 -12.64 10.95
C SER A 186 -2.79 -12.81 10.43
N GLY A 187 -1.78 -12.35 11.17
CA GLY A 187 -0.38 -12.45 10.75
C GLY A 187 -0.01 -11.50 9.62
N LYS A 188 -0.80 -10.47 9.38
CA LYS A 188 -0.59 -9.48 8.32
C LYS A 188 0.06 -8.22 8.88
N GLY A 189 0.41 -7.29 7.99
CA GLY A 189 1.03 -6.03 8.36
C GLY A 189 0.28 -4.81 7.87
N ILE A 190 0.84 -3.66 8.14
CA ILE A 190 0.37 -2.36 7.64
C ILE A 190 1.47 -1.66 6.84
N GLU A 191 1.06 -0.79 5.94
CA GLU A 191 1.96 0.06 5.17
C GLU A 191 2.05 1.45 5.79
N VAL A 192 3.25 2.04 5.79
CA VAL A 192 3.44 3.49 5.88
C VAL A 192 3.51 4.02 4.47
N ASN A 193 2.49 4.73 4.04
CA ASN A 193 2.39 5.33 2.71
C ASN A 193 2.76 6.82 2.81
N THR A 194 3.77 7.23 2.05
CA THR A 194 4.32 8.58 2.15
C THR A 194 3.69 9.59 1.20
N SER A 195 2.78 9.15 0.33
CA SER A 195 2.25 10.00 -0.75
C SER A 195 1.59 11.27 -0.28
N THR A 196 0.91 11.25 0.86
CA THR A 196 0.20 12.41 1.40
C THR A 196 1.12 13.44 2.06
N LEU A 197 2.39 13.13 2.24
CA LEU A 197 3.39 14.14 2.64
C LEU A 197 3.69 15.14 1.50
N ARG A 198 3.42 14.75 0.26
CA ARG A 198 3.61 15.59 -0.93
C ARG A 198 2.44 16.53 -1.22
N GLY A 199 1.44 16.54 -0.37
CA GLY A 199 0.23 17.33 -0.55
C GLY A 199 -0.19 18.09 0.69
N MET A 200 -1.42 18.58 0.69
CA MET A 200 -1.97 19.42 1.77
C MET A 200 -2.21 18.65 3.07
N VAL A 201 -2.42 17.34 3.01
CA VAL A 201 -2.61 16.50 4.20
C VAL A 201 -1.37 16.54 5.10
N ASN A 202 -0.19 16.53 4.50
CA ASN A 202 1.10 16.69 5.17
C ASN A 202 1.34 15.71 6.35
N GLU A 203 0.85 14.51 6.23
CA GLU A 203 1.15 13.39 7.12
C GLU A 203 1.09 12.08 6.33
N THR A 204 1.66 11.01 6.88
CA THR A 204 1.59 9.69 6.25
C THR A 204 0.22 9.06 6.40
N MET A 205 -0.05 8.05 5.58
CA MET A 205 -1.16 7.12 5.77
C MET A 205 -0.62 5.77 6.21
N PRO A 206 -0.90 5.31 7.44
CA PRO A 206 -1.74 5.97 8.43
C PRO A 206 -1.01 7.07 9.20
N SER A 207 -1.80 7.83 9.97
CA SER A 207 -1.28 8.84 10.89
C SER A 207 -0.38 8.25 11.98
N ASN A 208 0.45 9.09 12.60
CA ASN A 208 1.35 8.64 13.67
C ASN A 208 0.60 8.04 14.86
N ASP A 209 -0.60 8.52 15.18
CA ASP A 209 -1.43 7.94 16.25
C ASP A 209 -1.76 6.47 15.97
N ILE A 210 -2.07 6.13 14.73
CA ILE A 210 -2.35 4.74 14.33
C ILE A 210 -1.06 3.91 14.37
N LEU A 211 0.07 4.44 13.90
CA LEU A 211 1.35 3.74 13.94
C LEU A 211 1.75 3.41 15.37
N LYS A 212 1.56 4.36 16.27
CA LYS A 212 1.84 4.19 17.69
C LYS A 212 0.93 3.13 18.34
N MET A 213 -0.36 3.16 18.02
CA MET A 213 -1.30 2.14 18.49
C MET A 213 -0.92 0.75 17.97
N TYR A 214 -0.54 0.64 16.70
CA TYR A 214 -0.09 -0.62 16.11
C TYR A 214 1.11 -1.19 16.86
N TYR A 215 2.10 -0.34 17.15
CA TYR A 215 3.26 -0.72 17.95
C TYR A 215 2.85 -1.18 19.36
N ASP A 216 2.02 -0.39 20.03
CA ASP A 216 1.59 -0.68 21.42
C ASP A 216 0.76 -1.96 21.51
N LEU A 217 0.04 -2.33 20.47
CA LEU A 217 -0.71 -3.59 20.38
C LEU A 217 0.17 -4.80 20.05
N GLY A 218 1.46 -4.60 19.81
CA GLY A 218 2.40 -5.67 19.47
C GLY A 218 2.53 -5.92 17.97
N GLY A 219 2.09 -5.00 17.13
CA GLY A 219 2.27 -5.08 15.68
C GLY A 219 3.74 -4.99 15.30
N GLU A 220 4.18 -5.86 14.40
CA GLU A 220 5.58 -5.93 13.98
C GLU A 220 5.75 -5.70 12.47
N ILE A 221 4.92 -6.34 11.65
CA ILE A 221 5.06 -6.28 10.19
C ILE A 221 4.60 -4.92 9.68
N ILE A 222 5.55 -4.15 9.17
CA ILE A 222 5.31 -2.82 8.62
C ILE A 222 6.18 -2.60 7.40
N THR A 223 5.57 -2.14 6.30
CA THR A 223 6.27 -1.78 5.06
C THR A 223 6.23 -0.28 4.85
N VAL A 224 7.12 0.23 4.01
CA VAL A 224 7.16 1.65 3.65
C VAL A 224 7.05 1.76 2.13
N GLY A 225 6.17 2.63 1.65
CA GLY A 225 5.95 2.82 0.23
C GLY A 225 5.66 4.26 -0.13
N SER A 226 6.20 4.72 -1.27
CA SER A 226 6.00 6.07 -1.77
C SER A 226 4.67 6.25 -2.50
N ASP A 227 4.08 5.17 -2.98
CA ASP A 227 2.90 5.21 -3.86
C ASP A 227 3.18 6.04 -5.12
N ALA A 228 4.42 5.95 -5.61
CA ALA A 228 4.89 6.73 -6.74
C ALA A 228 4.17 6.31 -8.03
N HIS A 229 3.67 7.30 -8.75
CA HIS A 229 3.09 7.19 -10.10
C HIS A 229 3.94 7.95 -11.12
N LYS A 230 5.01 8.59 -10.65
CA LYS A 230 6.00 9.36 -11.43
C LYS A 230 7.39 9.04 -10.90
N VAL A 231 8.38 9.08 -11.77
CA VAL A 231 9.78 8.78 -11.38
C VAL A 231 10.30 9.73 -10.29
N GLU A 232 9.85 10.98 -10.28
CA GLU A 232 10.24 11.97 -9.28
C GLU A 232 9.86 11.56 -7.85
N ASP A 233 8.78 10.81 -7.71
CA ASP A 233 8.23 10.41 -6.41
C ASP A 233 8.76 9.09 -5.89
N VAL A 234 9.50 8.34 -6.69
CA VAL A 234 10.09 7.06 -6.26
C VAL A 234 10.99 7.30 -5.05
N GLY A 235 10.72 6.59 -3.96
CA GLY A 235 11.47 6.70 -2.71
C GLY A 235 11.21 7.98 -1.91
N ALA A 236 10.27 8.82 -2.31
CA ALA A 236 10.01 10.09 -1.65
C ALA A 236 9.61 9.90 -0.18
N ASP A 237 10.29 10.62 0.71
CA ASP A 237 10.03 10.67 2.15
C ASP A 237 10.14 9.32 2.90
N ILE A 238 10.72 8.30 2.29
CA ILE A 238 10.89 6.98 2.92
C ILE A 238 11.89 7.05 4.07
N LYS A 239 13.03 7.70 3.87
CA LYS A 239 14.06 7.81 4.89
C LYS A 239 13.53 8.50 6.14
N GLU A 240 12.82 9.60 5.96
CA GLU A 240 12.20 10.39 7.03
C GLU A 240 11.13 9.56 7.77
N SER A 241 10.35 8.78 7.04
CA SER A 241 9.33 7.91 7.62
C SER A 241 9.95 6.77 8.44
N ILE A 242 11.08 6.23 8.01
CA ILE A 242 11.84 5.24 8.80
C ILE A 242 12.30 5.84 10.12
N GLU A 243 12.76 7.09 10.13
CA GLU A 243 13.15 7.77 11.38
C GLU A 243 11.96 7.91 12.34
N VAL A 244 10.77 8.22 11.82
CA VAL A 244 9.54 8.26 12.63
C VAL A 244 9.26 6.89 13.26
N LEU A 245 9.38 5.82 12.47
CA LEU A 245 9.17 4.45 12.97
C LEU A 245 10.17 4.07 14.06
N LYS A 246 11.44 4.44 13.88
CA LYS A 246 12.48 4.24 14.92
C LYS A 246 12.12 4.96 16.21
N ASN A 247 11.67 6.20 16.11
CA ASN A 247 11.30 7.01 17.27
C ASN A 247 10.07 6.45 18.01
N ILE A 248 9.15 5.81 17.30
CA ILE A 248 8.02 5.10 17.91
C ILE A 248 8.50 3.87 18.67
N GLY A 249 9.52 3.18 18.18
CA GLY A 249 10.10 2.00 18.82
C GLY A 249 10.28 0.80 17.92
N PHE A 250 9.89 0.88 16.63
CA PHE A 250 10.07 -0.22 15.69
C PHE A 250 11.55 -0.50 15.48
N LYS A 251 11.90 -1.79 15.47
CA LYS A 251 13.27 -2.25 15.23
C LYS A 251 13.52 -2.65 13.79
N ASN A 252 12.47 -2.93 13.07
CA ASN A 252 12.53 -3.40 11.69
C ASN A 252 11.43 -2.78 10.84
N ILE A 253 11.71 -2.63 9.55
CA ILE A 253 10.71 -2.60 8.50
C ILE A 253 10.80 -3.94 7.77
N TYR A 254 9.86 -4.24 6.88
CA TYR A 254 9.81 -5.54 6.23
C TYR A 254 9.88 -5.43 4.72
N LYS A 255 10.58 -6.36 4.11
CA LYS A 255 10.55 -6.67 2.70
C LYS A 255 9.88 -8.03 2.51
N PHE A 256 9.49 -8.36 1.29
CA PHE A 256 8.80 -9.61 0.98
C PHE A 256 9.43 -10.31 -0.20
N LYS A 257 9.50 -11.63 -0.13
CA LYS A 257 9.88 -12.50 -1.24
C LYS A 257 8.98 -13.72 -1.20
N ASN A 258 8.34 -14.03 -2.32
CA ASN A 258 7.40 -15.16 -2.43
C ASN A 258 6.36 -15.14 -1.29
N ARG A 259 5.82 -13.96 -0.99
CA ARG A 259 4.83 -13.75 0.06
C ARG A 259 5.35 -13.96 1.49
N GLN A 260 6.65 -14.07 1.68
CA GLN A 260 7.27 -14.24 3.01
C GLN A 260 7.85 -12.92 3.50
N ALA A 261 7.43 -12.51 4.69
CA ALA A 261 7.93 -11.30 5.34
C ALA A 261 9.37 -11.50 5.85
N ILE A 262 10.24 -10.57 5.52
CA ILE A 262 11.66 -10.61 5.90
C ILE A 262 12.01 -9.30 6.61
N PRO A 263 12.45 -9.35 7.89
CA PRO A 263 12.80 -8.13 8.61
C PRO A 263 14.06 -7.47 8.05
N VAL A 264 14.04 -6.15 8.04
CA VAL A 264 15.17 -5.29 7.71
C VAL A 264 15.39 -4.36 8.89
N GLU A 265 16.50 -4.51 9.57
CA GLU A 265 16.83 -3.68 10.74
C GLU A 265 16.95 -2.20 10.36
N ILE A 266 16.39 -1.34 11.21
CA ILE A 266 16.40 0.11 11.02
C ILE A 266 17.04 0.84 12.20
#